data_949012d5f44c74c22ac9fc0145c4815d
#
_entry.id   949012d5f44c74c22ac9fc0145c4815d
#
_cell.length_a   1.000
_cell.length_b   1.000
_cell.length_c   1.000
_cell.angle_alpha   90.00
_cell.angle_beta   90.00
_cell.angle_gamma   90.00
#
_symmetry.space_group_name_H-M   'P 1'
#
loop_
_entity.id
_entity.type
_entity.pdbx_description
1 polymer ?
#
loop_
_entity_poly.entity_id
_entity_poly.type
_entity_poly.pdbx_seq_one_letter_code
_entity_poly.pdbx_strand_id
1 'polypeptide(L)'
;MLSQRTGSAKLDDVTRILSELKADLDAKKLSTQQKQQLLEQLKVYGRSVENSDPIFTEDGLRTLGRHAFDGETTVASQEALRCIANALLLQPKTRQILVDLGHGPHAAEKLKGDSIDNEFLASRILFLTTYDTSLDYAQLVRENQLAESINAAITRHAKRYSKSAPAGSKGHSQPMELMALAETLKLVFNIIHFHKDLSAHFTPSISHVFKILVRRGVTEPPLTVPARELINVLLHLDLEDSEGQKAVFPPFEPRTNARHLIGILYRAILAYPPKEPDDAVAPVLTLIRRIYEIAPEDVKNTMEEMLLPTTEERDKPLGKSNTLSSRLLNLSTSALTPALRGSISSMLFELSHKDPATFVHNVGYGYASGFLMSNNITMPEELVKANAPAGDVEGIPVNPITGQRLDKEEHVQMEPMTQEEKEREAERLFVLFERLKATGVMDVQNPVEEAYRSGRIQELPDDESD
;
A
#
# COMPACT_ATOMS: atom_id res chain seq x y z
N MET A 1 36.02 17.23 -13.44
CA MET A 1 35.49 16.96 -12.09
C MET A 1 35.98 18.07 -11.19
N LEU A 2 35.06 18.90 -10.65
CA LEU A 2 35.42 19.88 -9.63
C LEU A 2 35.88 19.12 -8.38
N SER A 3 37.10 19.39 -7.93
CA SER A 3 37.63 18.82 -6.67
C SER A 3 36.71 19.29 -5.53
N GLN A 4 36.01 18.36 -4.90
CA GLN A 4 35.20 18.68 -3.72
C GLN A 4 36.11 19.03 -2.55
N ARG A 5 36.07 20.30 -2.14
CA ARG A 5 36.73 20.72 -0.91
C ARG A 5 35.97 20.19 0.30
N THR A 6 36.66 19.92 1.37
CA THR A 6 36.15 19.40 2.63
C THR A 6 36.56 20.30 3.80
N GLY A 7 35.99 20.13 4.98
CA GLY A 7 36.33 20.88 6.19
C GLY A 7 36.13 22.40 6.05
N SER A 8 37.01 23.18 6.66
CA SER A 8 36.93 24.64 6.63
C SER A 8 36.98 25.24 5.22
N ALA A 9 37.73 24.65 4.30
CA ALA A 9 37.77 25.12 2.91
C ALA A 9 36.44 24.97 2.18
N LYS A 10 35.62 23.99 2.54
CA LYS A 10 34.20 23.87 2.06
C LYS A 10 33.36 25.01 2.61
N LEU A 11 33.47 25.30 3.92
CA LEU A 11 32.68 26.37 4.58
C LEU A 11 33.05 27.74 3.96
N ASP A 12 34.33 27.99 3.72
CA ASP A 12 34.77 29.24 3.08
C ASP A 12 34.22 29.40 1.66
N ASP A 13 34.22 28.31 0.86
CA ASP A 13 33.63 28.32 -0.46
C ASP A 13 32.12 28.55 -0.43
N VAL A 14 31.37 27.86 0.44
CA VAL A 14 29.94 28.04 0.59
C VAL A 14 29.61 29.49 0.97
N THR A 15 30.36 30.05 1.93
CA THR A 15 30.19 31.44 2.37
C THR A 15 30.45 32.42 1.24
N ARG A 16 31.57 32.23 0.50
CA ARG A 16 31.94 33.06 -0.66
C ARG A 16 30.83 33.00 -1.75
N ILE A 17 30.39 31.80 -2.14
CA ILE A 17 29.39 31.63 -3.19
C ILE A 17 28.08 32.32 -2.81
N LEU A 18 27.60 32.14 -1.58
CA LEU A 18 26.37 32.81 -1.13
C LEU A 18 26.52 34.34 -1.08
N SER A 19 27.69 34.84 -0.68
CA SER A 19 27.98 36.26 -0.69
C SER A 19 27.99 36.86 -2.09
N GLU A 20 28.57 36.15 -3.07
CA GLU A 20 28.55 36.54 -4.49
C GLU A 20 27.11 36.56 -5.05
N LEU A 21 26.35 35.49 -4.80
CA LEU A 21 24.94 35.40 -5.23
C LEU A 21 24.09 36.52 -4.59
N LYS A 22 24.29 36.78 -3.29
CA LYS A 22 23.59 37.85 -2.58
C LYS A 22 23.92 39.22 -3.16
N ALA A 23 25.19 39.53 -3.40
CA ALA A 23 25.61 40.79 -4.00
C ALA A 23 25.07 40.95 -5.43
N ASP A 24 24.88 39.86 -6.18
CA ASP A 24 24.32 39.93 -7.54
C ASP A 24 22.82 40.26 -7.57
N LEU A 25 22.07 40.01 -6.51
CA LEU A 25 20.64 40.35 -6.45
C LEU A 25 20.40 41.85 -6.73
N ASP A 26 21.30 42.69 -6.23
CA ASP A 26 21.21 44.16 -6.43
C ASP A 26 22.05 44.60 -7.61
N ALA A 27 23.26 44.07 -7.75
CA ALA A 27 24.22 44.53 -8.77
C ALA A 27 23.94 43.99 -10.17
N LYS A 28 23.28 42.82 -10.31
CA LYS A 28 22.95 42.14 -11.59
C LYS A 28 24.12 42.00 -12.53
N LYS A 29 25.33 41.72 -11.99
CA LYS A 29 26.59 41.63 -12.75
C LYS A 29 26.91 40.24 -13.26
N LEU A 30 26.40 39.19 -12.61
CA LEU A 30 26.66 37.81 -13.02
C LEU A 30 25.79 37.44 -14.24
N SER A 31 26.45 36.82 -15.22
CA SER A 31 25.74 36.20 -16.33
C SER A 31 24.90 34.99 -15.84
N THR A 32 23.89 34.58 -16.63
CA THR A 32 23.12 33.37 -16.33
C THR A 32 24.00 32.12 -16.15
N GLN A 33 25.04 31.99 -16.96
CA GLN A 33 26.02 30.90 -16.89
C GLN A 33 26.87 30.93 -15.60
N GLN A 34 27.30 32.10 -15.16
CA GLN A 34 28.04 32.25 -13.90
C GLN A 34 27.14 31.91 -12.71
N LYS A 35 25.89 32.39 -12.68
CA LYS A 35 24.90 32.03 -11.67
C LYS A 35 24.69 30.52 -11.61
N GLN A 36 24.49 29.89 -12.77
CA GLN A 36 24.32 28.45 -12.88
C GLN A 36 25.50 27.70 -12.27
N GLN A 37 26.74 28.07 -12.62
CA GLN A 37 27.96 27.41 -12.10
C GLN A 37 28.10 27.54 -10.58
N LEU A 38 27.83 28.74 -10.03
CA LEU A 38 27.86 28.95 -8.58
C LEU A 38 26.78 28.11 -7.86
N LEU A 39 25.56 28.08 -8.39
CA LEU A 39 24.44 27.31 -7.81
C LEU A 39 24.64 25.80 -7.96
N GLU A 40 25.21 25.32 -9.08
CA GLU A 40 25.60 23.91 -9.24
C GLU A 40 26.63 23.48 -8.20
N GLN A 41 27.64 24.32 -7.95
CA GLN A 41 28.64 24.06 -6.92
C GLN A 41 28.02 24.08 -5.53
N LEU A 42 27.16 25.05 -5.24
CA LEU A 42 26.45 25.16 -3.96
C LEU A 42 25.53 23.98 -3.73
N LYS A 43 24.81 23.50 -4.77
CA LYS A 43 23.99 22.29 -4.72
C LYS A 43 24.81 21.05 -4.33
N VAL A 44 26.02 20.91 -4.86
CA VAL A 44 26.91 19.80 -4.53
C VAL A 44 27.34 19.85 -3.06
N TYR A 45 27.74 21.03 -2.58
CA TYR A 45 28.08 21.23 -1.16
C TYR A 45 26.88 21.01 -0.24
N GLY A 46 25.68 21.47 -0.63
CA GLY A 46 24.43 21.34 0.11
C GLY A 46 23.84 19.93 0.16
N ARG A 47 24.51 18.91 -0.36
CA ARG A 47 24.13 17.49 -0.17
C ARG A 47 24.49 16.93 1.20
N SER A 48 25.32 17.64 1.95
CA SER A 48 25.71 17.32 3.32
C SER A 48 25.64 18.58 4.17
N VAL A 49 25.11 18.47 5.38
CA VAL A 49 24.99 19.57 6.32
C VAL A 49 26.35 20.05 6.80
N GLU A 50 27.29 19.13 6.96
CA GLU A 50 28.63 19.40 7.48
C GLU A 50 29.36 20.47 6.64
N ASN A 51 29.82 21.55 7.30
CA ASN A 51 30.51 22.70 6.69
C ASN A 51 29.70 23.36 5.54
N SER A 52 28.36 23.35 5.64
CA SER A 52 27.47 24.00 4.69
C SER A 52 26.44 24.89 5.40
N ASP A 53 26.65 25.20 6.65
CA ASP A 53 25.73 25.92 7.53
C ASP A 53 25.11 27.18 6.92
N PRO A 54 25.84 28.04 6.16
CA PRO A 54 25.26 29.24 5.59
C PRO A 54 24.07 28.99 4.64
N ILE A 55 24.01 27.79 3.99
CA ILE A 55 22.86 27.42 3.13
C ILE A 55 21.56 27.29 3.94
N PHE A 56 21.67 26.81 5.19
CA PHE A 56 20.54 26.48 6.05
C PHE A 56 20.12 27.61 6.99
N THR A 57 20.59 28.82 6.71
CA THR A 57 20.20 30.06 7.44
C THR A 57 19.07 30.77 6.71
N GLU A 58 18.40 31.68 7.41
CA GLU A 58 17.39 32.55 6.82
C GLU A 58 17.98 33.38 5.66
N ASP A 59 19.18 33.95 5.85
CA ASP A 59 19.85 34.75 4.83
C ASP A 59 20.21 33.92 3.57
N GLY A 60 20.70 32.68 3.79
CA GLY A 60 20.96 31.75 2.71
C GLY A 60 19.70 31.39 1.92
N LEU A 61 18.61 31.01 2.62
CA LEU A 61 17.33 30.68 2.00
C LEU A 61 16.67 31.90 1.32
N ARG A 62 16.79 33.08 1.89
CA ARG A 62 16.33 34.35 1.28
C ARG A 62 17.08 34.60 -0.04
N THR A 63 18.39 34.45 -0.04
CA THR A 63 19.21 34.63 -1.25
C THR A 63 18.84 33.61 -2.32
N LEU A 64 18.74 32.32 -1.94
CA LEU A 64 18.35 31.25 -2.86
C LEU A 64 16.90 31.42 -3.37
N GLY A 65 15.97 31.84 -2.50
CA GLY A 65 14.58 32.10 -2.85
C GLY A 65 14.42 33.18 -3.92
N ARG A 66 15.15 34.29 -3.78
CA ARG A 66 15.16 35.34 -4.80
C ARG A 66 15.70 34.88 -6.15
N HIS A 67 16.77 34.09 -6.17
CA HIS A 67 17.27 33.49 -7.42
C HIS A 67 16.35 32.43 -8.01
N ALA A 68 15.58 31.73 -7.18
CA ALA A 68 14.67 30.66 -7.59
C ALA A 68 13.35 31.18 -8.14
N PHE A 69 12.79 32.22 -7.51
CA PHE A 69 11.40 32.64 -7.74
C PHE A 69 11.27 33.99 -8.42
N ASP A 70 12.25 34.89 -8.27
CA ASP A 70 12.18 36.22 -8.90
C ASP A 70 12.55 36.10 -10.39
N GLY A 71 11.64 36.57 -11.27
CA GLY A 71 11.85 36.62 -12.70
C GLY A 71 11.53 35.33 -13.46
N GLU A 72 12.10 35.24 -14.68
CA GLU A 72 11.83 34.12 -15.58
C GLU A 72 12.50 32.81 -15.14
N THR A 73 11.88 31.70 -15.53
CA THR A 73 12.46 30.38 -15.29
C THR A 73 13.70 30.17 -16.17
N THR A 74 14.84 30.01 -15.54
CA THR A 74 16.12 29.75 -16.17
C THR A 74 16.75 28.48 -15.57
N VAL A 75 17.81 27.95 -16.21
CA VAL A 75 18.58 26.84 -15.63
C VAL A 75 19.14 27.23 -14.25
N ALA A 76 19.61 28.48 -14.11
CA ALA A 76 20.10 28.97 -12.82
C ALA A 76 19.00 29.00 -11.76
N SER A 77 17.77 29.44 -12.08
CA SER A 77 16.66 29.41 -11.10
C SER A 77 16.26 27.98 -10.70
N GLN A 78 16.34 27.04 -11.61
CA GLN A 78 16.13 25.61 -11.30
C GLN A 78 17.23 25.05 -10.38
N GLU A 79 18.51 25.44 -10.58
CA GLU A 79 19.58 25.06 -9.65
C GLU A 79 19.38 25.65 -8.25
N ALA A 80 18.88 26.88 -8.15
CA ALA A 80 18.51 27.48 -6.86
C ALA A 80 17.38 26.70 -6.18
N LEU A 81 16.32 26.29 -6.91
CA LEU A 81 15.27 25.42 -6.40
C LEU A 81 15.81 24.06 -5.91
N ARG A 82 16.81 23.48 -6.58
CA ARG A 82 17.49 22.26 -6.13
C ARG A 82 18.24 22.46 -4.81
N CYS A 83 18.91 23.62 -4.64
CA CYS A 83 19.56 23.97 -3.37
C CYS A 83 18.53 24.09 -2.25
N ILE A 84 17.41 24.77 -2.49
CA ILE A 84 16.30 24.88 -1.53
C ILE A 84 15.74 23.51 -1.18
N ALA A 85 15.40 22.67 -2.17
CA ALA A 85 14.85 21.33 -1.93
C ALA A 85 15.79 20.46 -1.08
N ASN A 86 17.11 20.54 -1.31
CA ASN A 86 18.11 19.86 -0.48
C ASN A 86 18.11 20.42 0.96
N ALA A 87 18.04 21.74 1.12
CA ALA A 87 18.00 22.36 2.43
C ALA A 87 16.78 21.91 3.25
N LEU A 88 15.59 21.92 2.64
CA LEU A 88 14.33 21.50 3.29
C LEU A 88 14.35 20.00 3.67
N LEU A 89 15.03 19.18 2.88
CA LEU A 89 15.17 17.75 3.14
C LEU A 89 16.12 17.47 4.32
N LEU A 90 17.28 18.12 4.32
CA LEU A 90 18.38 17.82 5.26
C LEU A 90 18.24 18.53 6.60
N GLN A 91 17.60 19.71 6.61
CA GLN A 91 17.42 20.53 7.83
C GLN A 91 15.95 20.94 7.98
N PRO A 92 15.13 20.17 8.71
CA PRO A 92 13.69 20.43 8.85
C PRO A 92 13.32 21.86 9.27
N LYS A 93 14.14 22.52 10.11
CA LYS A 93 13.93 23.94 10.50
C LYS A 93 13.86 24.91 9.32
N THR A 94 14.50 24.58 8.20
CA THR A 94 14.49 25.43 6.99
C THR A 94 13.15 25.49 6.29
N ARG A 95 12.25 24.52 6.56
CA ARG A 95 10.91 24.47 5.98
C ARG A 95 10.07 25.66 6.46
N GLN A 96 10.03 25.90 7.77
CA GLN A 96 9.32 27.07 8.32
C GLN A 96 9.96 28.39 7.87
N ILE A 97 11.30 28.45 7.82
CA ILE A 97 11.99 29.65 7.32
C ILE A 97 11.54 29.98 5.88
N LEU A 98 11.43 28.99 4.99
CA LEU A 98 10.96 29.21 3.62
C LEU A 98 9.52 29.72 3.58
N VAL A 99 8.67 29.23 4.46
CA VAL A 99 7.26 29.67 4.60
C VAL A 99 7.21 31.12 5.11
N ASP A 100 7.98 31.45 6.14
CA ASP A 100 8.06 32.80 6.72
C ASP A 100 8.59 33.84 5.71
N LEU A 101 9.43 33.40 4.77
CA LEU A 101 9.90 34.21 3.64
C LEU A 101 8.84 34.42 2.55
N GLY A 102 7.65 33.80 2.66
CA GLY A 102 6.55 33.97 1.73
C GLY A 102 6.70 33.19 0.42
N HIS A 103 7.54 32.17 0.36
CA HIS A 103 7.83 31.44 -0.89
C HIS A 103 6.83 30.30 -1.20
N GLY A 104 5.88 29.98 -0.34
CA GLY A 104 4.84 28.98 -0.60
C GLY A 104 4.02 29.27 -1.87
N PRO A 105 3.39 30.44 -2.01
CA PRO A 105 2.68 30.83 -3.22
C PRO A 105 3.54 30.81 -4.49
N HIS A 106 4.80 31.25 -4.40
CA HIS A 106 5.72 31.22 -5.53
C HIS A 106 6.05 29.80 -6.00
N ALA A 107 6.17 28.85 -5.06
CA ALA A 107 6.34 27.44 -5.40
C ALA A 107 5.09 26.86 -6.09
N ALA A 108 3.88 27.24 -5.65
CA ALA A 108 2.62 26.85 -6.31
C ALA A 108 2.54 27.40 -7.75
N GLU A 109 2.96 28.65 -7.98
CA GLU A 109 3.00 29.24 -9.33
C GLU A 109 3.92 28.47 -10.30
N LYS A 110 5.03 27.90 -9.82
CA LYS A 110 5.94 27.08 -10.66
C LYS A 110 5.29 25.81 -11.19
N LEU A 111 4.19 25.32 -10.58
CA LEU A 111 3.44 24.14 -11.06
C LEU A 111 2.51 24.46 -12.24
N LYS A 112 2.20 25.70 -12.52
CA LYS A 112 1.28 26.11 -13.60
C LYS A 112 1.83 25.86 -15.01
N GLY A 113 3.15 25.68 -15.14
CA GLY A 113 3.80 25.43 -16.42
C GLY A 113 3.92 23.96 -16.79
N ASP A 114 4.44 23.71 -18.01
CA ASP A 114 4.65 22.34 -18.54
C ASP A 114 6.06 21.80 -18.34
N SER A 115 6.92 22.53 -17.60
CA SER A 115 8.30 22.13 -17.31
C SER A 115 8.34 21.00 -16.31
N ILE A 116 8.87 19.85 -16.70
CA ILE A 116 9.05 18.67 -15.84
C ILE A 116 9.99 18.96 -14.67
N ASP A 117 11.06 19.76 -14.91
CA ASP A 117 11.99 20.16 -13.83
C ASP A 117 11.28 21.03 -12.79
N ASN A 118 10.45 21.99 -13.24
CA ASN A 118 9.69 22.84 -12.33
C ASN A 118 8.65 22.02 -11.57
N GLU A 119 7.93 21.12 -12.24
CA GLU A 119 6.98 20.21 -11.59
C GLU A 119 7.66 19.40 -10.49
N PHE A 120 8.81 18.78 -10.80
CA PHE A 120 9.57 18.00 -9.82
C PHE A 120 9.99 18.84 -8.61
N LEU A 121 10.60 20.00 -8.87
CA LEU A 121 11.17 20.84 -7.81
C LEU A 121 10.10 21.51 -6.95
N ALA A 122 9.07 22.07 -7.58
CA ALA A 122 7.98 22.73 -6.88
C ALA A 122 7.15 21.73 -6.06
N SER A 123 6.81 20.56 -6.63
CA SER A 123 6.11 19.51 -5.90
C SER A 123 6.92 19.02 -4.71
N ARG A 124 8.25 18.86 -4.87
CA ARG A 124 9.13 18.43 -3.79
C ARG A 124 9.24 19.47 -2.66
N ILE A 125 9.36 20.76 -3.02
CA ILE A 125 9.41 21.85 -2.05
C ILE A 125 8.09 21.91 -1.27
N LEU A 126 6.96 21.94 -1.97
CA LEU A 126 5.64 21.95 -1.34
C LEU A 126 5.39 20.68 -0.53
N PHE A 127 5.77 19.50 -1.03
CA PHE A 127 5.69 18.26 -0.25
C PHE A 127 6.47 18.34 1.07
N LEU A 128 7.69 18.87 1.05
CA LEU A 128 8.49 19.02 2.26
C LEU A 128 7.92 20.05 3.24
N THR A 129 7.26 21.11 2.74
CA THR A 129 6.60 22.11 3.59
C THR A 129 5.24 21.68 4.14
N THR A 130 4.72 20.48 3.79
CA THR A 130 3.56 19.90 4.49
C THR A 130 3.89 19.45 5.90
N TYR A 131 5.16 19.26 6.23
CA TYR A 131 5.60 18.76 7.52
C TYR A 131 6.02 19.89 8.46
N ASP A 132 5.33 20.04 9.57
CA ASP A 132 5.67 20.93 10.67
C ASP A 132 5.88 22.40 10.26
N THR A 133 5.01 22.92 9.38
CA THR A 133 5.02 24.34 8.99
C THR A 133 3.62 24.98 9.11
N SER A 134 3.61 26.30 9.10
CA SER A 134 2.37 27.10 9.11
C SER A 134 1.84 27.43 7.72
N LEU A 135 2.28 26.75 6.65
CA LEU A 135 1.83 27.02 5.28
C LEU A 135 0.34 26.66 5.13
N ASP A 136 -0.48 27.64 4.74
CA ASP A 136 -1.91 27.44 4.52
C ASP A 136 -2.18 26.86 3.11
N TYR A 137 -2.32 25.52 3.07
CA TYR A 137 -2.64 24.80 1.81
C TYR A 137 -4.05 25.12 1.30
N ALA A 138 -5.00 25.42 2.18
CA ALA A 138 -6.34 25.82 1.76
C ALA A 138 -6.30 27.18 1.04
N GLN A 139 -5.46 28.11 1.50
CA GLN A 139 -5.22 29.35 0.79
C GLN A 139 -4.55 29.11 -0.58
N LEU A 140 -3.51 28.25 -0.65
CA LEU A 140 -2.86 27.92 -1.92
C LEU A 140 -3.81 27.30 -2.94
N VAL A 141 -4.75 26.47 -2.49
CA VAL A 141 -5.79 25.91 -3.35
C VAL A 141 -6.74 27.00 -3.86
N ARG A 142 -7.24 27.86 -2.96
CA ARG A 142 -8.20 28.90 -3.34
C ARG A 142 -7.61 30.03 -4.19
N GLU A 143 -6.41 30.51 -3.87
CA GLU A 143 -5.85 31.74 -4.44
C GLU A 143 -4.80 31.46 -5.52
N ASN A 144 -4.03 30.37 -5.39
CA ASN A 144 -2.94 30.04 -6.30
C ASN A 144 -3.26 28.91 -7.27
N GLN A 145 -4.49 28.38 -7.25
CA GLN A 145 -4.93 27.28 -8.13
C GLN A 145 -4.03 26.05 -8.01
N LEU A 146 -3.61 25.73 -6.76
CA LEU A 146 -2.67 24.62 -6.53
C LEU A 146 -3.26 23.28 -6.96
N ALA A 147 -4.52 23.01 -6.63
CA ALA A 147 -5.17 21.74 -6.98
C ALA A 147 -5.36 21.61 -8.49
N GLU A 148 -5.77 22.67 -9.18
CA GLU A 148 -5.91 22.69 -10.64
C GLU A 148 -4.57 22.43 -11.33
N SER A 149 -3.49 23.05 -10.84
CA SER A 149 -2.14 22.86 -11.38
C SER A 149 -1.66 21.42 -11.22
N ILE A 150 -1.92 20.81 -10.05
CA ILE A 150 -1.61 19.42 -9.77
C ILE A 150 -2.45 18.49 -10.66
N ASN A 151 -3.76 18.69 -10.75
CA ASN A 151 -4.64 17.91 -11.61
C ASN A 151 -4.22 18.00 -13.09
N ALA A 152 -3.80 19.19 -13.56
CA ALA A 152 -3.26 19.38 -14.90
C ALA A 152 -1.94 18.60 -15.10
N ALA A 153 -1.03 18.58 -14.12
CA ALA A 153 0.21 17.82 -14.16
C ALA A 153 -0.08 16.31 -14.27
N ILE A 154 -0.94 15.75 -13.41
CA ILE A 154 -1.34 14.34 -13.46
C ILE A 154 -2.01 14.00 -14.80
N THR A 155 -2.84 14.90 -15.33
CA THR A 155 -3.46 14.75 -16.65
C THR A 155 -2.41 14.69 -17.77
N ARG A 156 -1.37 15.52 -17.74
CA ARG A 156 -0.26 15.49 -18.71
C ARG A 156 0.45 14.14 -18.68
N HIS A 157 0.75 13.63 -17.49
CA HIS A 157 1.33 12.30 -17.35
C HIS A 157 0.40 11.21 -17.90
N ALA A 158 -0.91 11.25 -17.60
CA ALA A 158 -1.89 10.29 -18.08
C ALA A 158 -2.06 10.29 -19.62
N LYS A 159 -1.89 11.43 -20.30
CA LYS A 159 -1.96 11.54 -21.76
C LYS A 159 -0.89 10.72 -22.48
N ARG A 160 0.27 10.50 -21.86
CA ARG A 160 1.38 9.69 -22.42
C ARG A 160 1.05 8.20 -22.50
N TYR A 161 0.10 7.73 -21.69
CA TYR A 161 -0.40 6.36 -21.71
C TYR A 161 -1.63 6.19 -22.58
N SER A 162 -1.76 6.95 -23.69
CA SER A 162 -2.89 6.83 -24.62
C SER A 162 -2.82 5.52 -25.43
N LYS A 163 -4.00 5.04 -25.92
CA LYS A 163 -4.09 3.82 -26.74
C LYS A 163 -3.33 3.92 -28.06
N SER A 164 -3.14 5.14 -28.57
CA SER A 164 -2.48 5.43 -29.86
C SER A 164 -0.96 5.53 -29.78
N ALA A 165 -0.34 5.37 -28.62
CA ALA A 165 1.11 5.34 -28.54
C ALA A 165 1.67 4.08 -29.22
N PRO A 166 2.69 4.20 -30.11
CA PRO A 166 3.30 3.05 -30.77
C PRO A 166 3.75 1.98 -29.78
N ALA A 167 3.64 0.71 -30.15
CA ALA A 167 3.94 -0.42 -29.26
C ALA A 167 5.37 -0.43 -28.70
N GLY A 168 6.32 0.24 -29.35
CA GLY A 168 7.71 0.40 -28.89
C GLY A 168 7.94 1.62 -27.98
N SER A 169 7.00 2.58 -27.90
CA SER A 169 7.07 3.74 -27.02
C SER A 169 6.30 3.52 -25.71
N LYS A 170 5.72 2.33 -25.51
CA LYS A 170 4.99 2.01 -24.30
C LYS A 170 5.92 2.05 -23.08
N GLY A 171 5.81 3.13 -22.32
CA GLY A 171 6.28 3.16 -20.96
C GLY A 171 7.71 3.56 -20.70
N HIS A 172 8.48 4.03 -21.68
CA HIS A 172 9.75 4.69 -21.40
C HIS A 172 9.52 6.18 -21.07
N SER A 173 8.79 6.43 -19.98
CA SER A 173 8.85 7.74 -19.35
C SER A 173 10.30 8.00 -18.98
N GLN A 174 10.81 9.19 -19.34
CA GLN A 174 12.16 9.53 -18.92
C GLN A 174 12.25 9.49 -17.38
N PRO A 175 13.40 9.13 -16.79
CA PRO A 175 13.51 9.02 -15.33
C PRO A 175 13.04 10.29 -14.61
N MET A 176 13.29 11.47 -15.14
CA MET A 176 12.84 12.74 -14.56
C MET A 176 11.33 12.88 -14.55
N GLU A 177 10.62 12.38 -15.55
CA GLU A 177 9.15 12.39 -15.61
C GLU A 177 8.53 11.51 -14.53
N LEU A 178 9.10 10.33 -14.29
CA LEU A 178 8.66 9.44 -13.22
C LEU A 178 8.92 10.05 -11.84
N MET A 179 10.05 10.76 -11.69
CA MET A 179 10.38 11.48 -10.45
C MET A 179 9.42 12.66 -10.23
N ALA A 180 9.11 13.43 -11.27
CA ALA A 180 8.17 14.55 -11.18
C ALA A 180 6.77 14.05 -10.77
N LEU A 181 6.25 13.03 -11.46
CA LEU A 181 4.98 12.41 -11.09
C LEU A 181 4.97 11.91 -9.65
N ALA A 182 6.04 11.25 -9.22
CA ALA A 182 6.13 10.72 -7.86
C ALA A 182 6.10 11.83 -6.79
N GLU A 183 6.82 12.95 -7.00
CA GLU A 183 6.79 14.08 -6.06
C GLU A 183 5.41 14.77 -6.07
N THR A 184 4.77 14.90 -7.25
CA THR A 184 3.40 15.43 -7.36
C THR A 184 2.39 14.54 -6.61
N LEU A 185 2.48 13.22 -6.74
CA LEU A 185 1.61 12.28 -6.03
C LEU A 185 1.85 12.32 -4.50
N LYS A 186 3.09 12.39 -4.05
CA LYS A 186 3.41 12.56 -2.62
C LYS A 186 2.83 13.86 -2.06
N LEU A 187 2.90 14.94 -2.83
CA LEU A 187 2.31 16.22 -2.45
C LEU A 187 0.79 16.08 -2.27
N VAL A 188 0.08 15.48 -3.25
CA VAL A 188 -1.37 15.23 -3.15
C VAL A 188 -1.69 14.39 -1.92
N PHE A 189 -0.96 13.29 -1.74
CA PHE A 189 -1.14 12.43 -0.57
C PHE A 189 -1.06 13.22 0.74
N ASN A 190 -0.01 14.02 0.93
CA ASN A 190 0.17 14.78 2.16
C ASN A 190 -0.88 15.88 2.33
N ILE A 191 -1.24 16.61 1.26
CA ILE A 191 -2.29 17.62 1.34
C ILE A 191 -3.59 16.99 1.83
N ILE A 192 -4.04 15.89 1.24
CA ILE A 192 -5.29 15.23 1.64
C ILE A 192 -5.16 14.58 3.03
N HIS A 193 -3.99 14.05 3.36
CA HIS A 193 -3.76 13.44 4.68
C HIS A 193 -3.92 14.45 5.82
N PHE A 194 -3.33 15.64 5.68
CA PHE A 194 -3.37 16.69 6.68
C PHE A 194 -4.60 17.60 6.58
N HIS A 195 -5.19 17.73 5.38
CA HIS A 195 -6.32 18.61 5.07
C HIS A 195 -7.39 17.83 4.30
N LYS A 196 -8.15 16.99 5.00
CA LYS A 196 -9.18 16.11 4.40
C LYS A 196 -10.28 16.87 3.65
N ASP A 197 -10.59 18.07 4.10
CA ASP A 197 -11.55 19.00 3.48
C ASP A 197 -11.16 19.41 2.05
N LEU A 198 -9.88 19.30 1.70
CA LEU A 198 -9.40 19.61 0.34
C LEU A 198 -9.50 18.42 -0.63
N SER A 199 -9.88 17.22 -0.18
CA SER A 199 -9.93 16.00 -0.99
C SER A 199 -10.77 16.16 -2.27
N ALA A 200 -11.91 16.84 -2.19
CA ALA A 200 -12.82 17.07 -3.33
C ALA A 200 -12.16 17.82 -4.50
N HIS A 201 -11.17 18.67 -4.23
CA HIS A 201 -10.45 19.40 -5.29
C HIS A 201 -9.58 18.48 -6.16
N PHE A 202 -9.26 17.28 -5.71
CA PHE A 202 -8.42 16.31 -6.40
C PHE A 202 -9.21 15.15 -7.04
N THR A 203 -10.54 15.09 -6.86
CA THR A 203 -11.42 14.10 -7.52
C THR A 203 -11.19 14.00 -9.03
N PRO A 204 -10.95 15.11 -9.79
CA PRO A 204 -10.67 15.02 -11.23
C PRO A 204 -9.44 14.18 -11.59
N SER A 205 -8.50 14.00 -10.67
CA SER A 205 -7.31 13.18 -10.89
C SER A 205 -7.54 11.68 -10.81
N ILE A 206 -8.64 11.20 -10.20
CA ILE A 206 -8.88 9.76 -9.95
C ILE A 206 -8.81 8.95 -11.25
N SER A 207 -9.54 9.38 -12.28
CA SER A 207 -9.55 8.66 -13.58
C SER A 207 -8.17 8.64 -14.25
N HIS A 208 -7.39 9.71 -14.08
CA HIS A 208 -6.05 9.83 -14.63
C HIS A 208 -5.04 8.97 -13.87
N VAL A 209 -5.16 8.89 -12.54
CA VAL A 209 -4.34 8.02 -11.69
C VAL A 209 -4.57 6.55 -12.05
N PHE A 210 -5.83 6.10 -12.16
CA PHE A 210 -6.14 4.75 -12.64
C PHE A 210 -5.64 4.50 -14.05
N LYS A 211 -5.78 5.47 -14.97
CA LYS A 211 -5.27 5.33 -16.33
C LYS A 211 -3.75 5.10 -16.36
N ILE A 212 -2.99 5.85 -15.56
CA ILE A 212 -1.54 5.65 -15.44
C ILE A 212 -1.27 4.26 -14.88
N LEU A 213 -1.91 3.89 -13.77
CA LEU A 213 -1.70 2.61 -13.08
C LEU A 213 -1.97 1.41 -14.00
N VAL A 214 -3.12 1.42 -14.69
CA VAL A 214 -3.54 0.32 -15.60
C VAL A 214 -2.70 0.26 -16.87
N ARG A 215 -2.40 1.41 -17.49
CA ARG A 215 -1.73 1.46 -18.78
C ARG A 215 -0.21 1.30 -18.72
N ARG A 216 0.40 1.70 -17.61
CA ARG A 216 1.83 1.49 -17.39
C ARG A 216 2.19 0.00 -17.36
N GLY A 217 1.26 -0.84 -16.93
CA GLY A 217 1.51 -2.25 -16.68
C GLY A 217 2.22 -2.47 -15.34
N VAL A 218 2.39 -3.73 -14.98
CA VAL A 218 3.05 -4.11 -13.72
C VAL A 218 4.53 -4.35 -13.99
N THR A 219 5.39 -3.68 -13.22
CA THR A 219 6.85 -3.83 -13.28
C THR A 219 7.33 -4.96 -12.37
N GLU A 220 8.62 -5.29 -12.47
CA GLU A 220 9.31 -6.20 -11.56
C GLU A 220 10.42 -5.41 -10.81
N PRO A 221 10.30 -5.21 -9.49
CA PRO A 221 9.18 -5.51 -8.57
C PRO A 221 7.93 -4.64 -8.82
N PRO A 222 6.71 -5.12 -8.48
CA PRO A 222 5.47 -4.48 -8.94
C PRO A 222 5.14 -3.13 -8.29
N LEU A 223 5.56 -2.91 -7.04
CA LEU A 223 5.23 -1.71 -6.25
C LEU A 223 6.38 -0.69 -6.23
N THR A 224 7.14 -0.61 -7.34
CA THR A 224 8.12 0.46 -7.54
C THR A 224 7.47 1.78 -7.93
N VAL A 225 8.21 2.88 -7.75
CA VAL A 225 7.81 4.22 -8.19
C VAL A 225 7.37 4.21 -9.67
N PRO A 226 6.24 4.81 -10.02
CA PRO A 226 5.25 5.53 -9.23
C PRO A 226 4.05 4.66 -8.79
N ALA A 227 4.06 3.34 -8.96
CA ALA A 227 2.89 2.49 -8.67
C ALA A 227 2.45 2.58 -7.20
N ARG A 228 3.41 2.60 -6.28
CA ARG A 228 3.14 2.75 -4.84
C ARG A 228 2.49 4.11 -4.55
N GLU A 229 3.03 5.18 -5.12
CA GLU A 229 2.52 6.54 -4.93
C GLU A 229 1.11 6.70 -5.52
N LEU A 230 0.82 6.08 -6.67
CA LEU A 230 -0.52 6.06 -7.28
C LEU A 230 -1.54 5.36 -6.36
N ILE A 231 -1.17 4.21 -5.80
CA ILE A 231 -2.03 3.46 -4.87
C ILE A 231 -2.27 4.26 -3.59
N ASN A 232 -1.22 4.85 -3.02
CA ASN A 232 -1.31 5.65 -1.81
C ASN A 232 -2.23 6.88 -1.98
N VAL A 233 -2.16 7.54 -3.13
CA VAL A 233 -3.06 8.66 -3.45
C VAL A 233 -4.51 8.18 -3.55
N LEU A 234 -4.78 7.06 -4.24
CA LEU A 234 -6.12 6.49 -4.36
C LEU A 234 -6.73 6.11 -3.00
N LEU A 235 -5.91 5.71 -2.03
CA LEU A 235 -6.39 5.44 -0.67
C LEU A 235 -6.91 6.67 0.07
N HIS A 236 -6.51 7.86 -0.33
CA HIS A 236 -6.87 9.11 0.36
C HIS A 236 -7.90 9.94 -0.42
N LEU A 237 -8.05 9.70 -1.73
CA LEU A 237 -9.06 10.35 -2.56
C LEU A 237 -10.46 9.87 -2.21
N ASP A 238 -11.47 10.72 -2.45
CA ASP A 238 -12.87 10.36 -2.30
C ASP A 238 -13.31 9.52 -3.51
N LEU A 239 -13.38 8.21 -3.31
CA LEU A 239 -13.84 7.24 -4.31
C LEU A 239 -15.35 7.01 -4.25
N GLU A 240 -16.04 7.54 -3.23
CA GLU A 240 -17.44 7.25 -2.93
C GLU A 240 -18.39 8.25 -3.55
N ASP A 241 -17.91 9.45 -3.87
CA ASP A 241 -18.71 10.43 -4.58
C ASP A 241 -19.06 9.98 -6.02
N SER A 242 -20.04 10.62 -6.66
CA SER A 242 -20.53 10.18 -7.97
C SER A 242 -19.47 10.25 -9.08
N GLU A 243 -18.53 11.18 -9.03
CA GLU A 243 -17.45 11.32 -10.00
C GLU A 243 -16.31 10.33 -9.70
N GLY A 244 -16.01 10.13 -8.40
CA GLY A 244 -15.08 9.11 -7.95
C GLY A 244 -15.52 7.71 -8.38
N GLN A 245 -16.79 7.35 -8.12
CA GLN A 245 -17.34 6.06 -8.54
C GLN A 245 -17.29 5.84 -10.06
N LYS A 246 -17.62 6.85 -10.88
CA LYS A 246 -17.48 6.77 -12.34
C LYS A 246 -16.04 6.60 -12.80
N ALA A 247 -15.10 7.16 -12.08
CA ALA A 247 -13.68 7.03 -12.36
C ALA A 247 -13.15 5.63 -11.97
N VAL A 248 -13.62 5.08 -10.84
CA VAL A 248 -13.27 3.73 -10.36
C VAL A 248 -13.90 2.66 -11.25
N PHE A 249 -15.16 2.85 -11.65
CA PHE A 249 -15.95 1.90 -12.46
C PHE A 249 -16.35 2.53 -13.81
N PRO A 250 -15.42 2.61 -14.78
CA PRO A 250 -15.73 3.20 -16.08
C PRO A 250 -16.90 2.47 -16.77
N PRO A 251 -17.88 3.18 -17.36
CA PRO A 251 -19.13 2.58 -17.84
C PRO A 251 -18.96 1.45 -18.86
N PHE A 252 -17.91 1.49 -19.71
CA PHE A 252 -17.66 0.47 -20.74
C PHE A 252 -16.88 -0.75 -20.24
N GLU A 253 -16.08 -0.57 -19.21
CA GLU A 253 -15.21 -1.63 -18.65
C GLU A 253 -15.13 -1.51 -17.13
N PRO A 254 -16.24 -1.66 -16.36
CA PRO A 254 -16.29 -1.36 -14.93
C PRO A 254 -15.36 -2.24 -14.10
N ARG A 255 -15.02 -3.42 -14.58
CA ARG A 255 -14.18 -4.42 -13.89
C ARG A 255 -12.68 -4.19 -14.06
N THR A 256 -12.25 -3.33 -15.00
CA THR A 256 -10.84 -3.19 -15.39
C THR A 256 -9.92 -2.78 -14.25
N ASN A 257 -10.31 -1.76 -13.48
CA ASN A 257 -9.48 -1.25 -12.39
C ASN A 257 -9.33 -2.28 -11.25
N ALA A 258 -10.43 -2.93 -10.87
CA ALA A 258 -10.41 -3.99 -9.85
C ALA A 258 -9.54 -5.18 -10.28
N ARG A 259 -9.72 -5.68 -11.49
CA ARG A 259 -8.88 -6.76 -12.05
C ARG A 259 -7.40 -6.41 -12.07
N HIS A 260 -7.07 -5.18 -12.44
CA HIS A 260 -5.68 -4.73 -12.49
C HIS A 260 -5.04 -4.67 -11.09
N LEU A 261 -5.76 -4.13 -10.10
CA LEU A 261 -5.30 -4.09 -8.71
C LEU A 261 -5.10 -5.47 -8.11
N ILE A 262 -6.04 -6.41 -8.38
CA ILE A 262 -5.90 -7.81 -7.96
C ILE A 262 -4.67 -8.45 -8.65
N GLY A 263 -4.43 -8.13 -9.92
CA GLY A 263 -3.22 -8.56 -10.62
C GLY A 263 -1.92 -8.00 -10.02
N ILE A 264 -1.92 -6.74 -9.57
CA ILE A 264 -0.80 -6.14 -8.82
C ILE A 264 -0.61 -6.87 -7.49
N LEU A 265 -1.69 -7.11 -6.74
CA LEU A 265 -1.64 -7.85 -5.47
C LEU A 265 -1.00 -9.23 -5.66
N TYR A 266 -1.44 -9.98 -6.66
CA TYR A 266 -0.87 -11.30 -6.95
C TYR A 266 0.63 -11.27 -7.21
N ARG A 267 1.07 -10.37 -8.09
CA ARG A 267 2.50 -10.20 -8.40
C ARG A 267 3.29 -9.71 -7.20
N ALA A 268 2.72 -8.83 -6.37
CA ALA A 268 3.37 -8.34 -5.18
C ALA A 268 3.60 -9.46 -4.14
N ILE A 269 2.59 -10.31 -3.92
CA ILE A 269 2.73 -11.48 -3.05
C ILE A 269 3.81 -12.46 -3.55
N LEU A 270 4.00 -12.54 -4.88
CA LEU A 270 5.05 -13.40 -5.45
C LEU A 270 6.44 -12.78 -5.37
N ALA A 271 6.55 -11.46 -5.50
CA ALA A 271 7.83 -10.76 -5.65
C ALA A 271 8.48 -10.39 -4.31
N TYR A 272 7.67 -10.13 -3.27
CA TYR A 272 8.20 -9.70 -1.97
C TYR A 272 8.34 -10.87 -1.00
N PRO A 273 9.50 -11.00 -0.31
CA PRO A 273 9.70 -12.07 0.66
C PRO A 273 8.81 -11.91 1.89
N PRO A 274 8.46 -12.99 2.61
CA PRO A 274 7.46 -12.99 3.69
C PRO A 274 7.68 -12.01 4.85
N LYS A 275 8.84 -11.36 4.95
CA LYS A 275 9.15 -10.37 6.01
C LYS A 275 8.90 -8.91 5.58
N GLU A 276 8.74 -8.66 4.28
CA GLU A 276 8.56 -7.30 3.72
C GLU A 276 7.14 -6.98 3.24
N PRO A 277 6.17 -7.93 3.17
CA PRO A 277 4.86 -7.66 2.56
C PRO A 277 3.99 -6.69 3.35
N ASP A 278 4.15 -6.57 4.68
CA ASP A 278 3.25 -5.78 5.51
C ASP A 278 3.20 -4.32 5.03
N ASP A 279 4.35 -3.69 4.82
CA ASP A 279 4.41 -2.29 4.41
C ASP A 279 4.14 -2.07 2.91
N ALA A 280 4.53 -3.03 2.07
CA ALA A 280 4.41 -2.90 0.63
C ALA A 280 3.03 -3.32 0.10
N VAL A 281 2.48 -4.43 0.59
CA VAL A 281 1.26 -5.05 0.06
C VAL A 281 0.00 -4.56 0.76
N ALA A 282 0.07 -4.19 2.04
CA ALA A 282 -1.08 -3.74 2.81
C ALA A 282 -1.85 -2.57 2.16
N PRO A 283 -1.21 -1.53 1.57
CA PRO A 283 -1.92 -0.47 0.87
C PRO A 283 -2.75 -0.97 -0.32
N VAL A 284 -2.22 -1.92 -1.10
CA VAL A 284 -2.95 -2.51 -2.24
C VAL A 284 -4.19 -3.25 -1.76
N LEU A 285 -4.03 -4.06 -0.70
CA LEU A 285 -5.12 -4.83 -0.10
C LEU A 285 -6.21 -3.89 0.45
N THR A 286 -5.82 -2.83 1.14
CA THR A 286 -6.75 -1.83 1.68
C THR A 286 -7.51 -1.13 0.55
N LEU A 287 -6.86 -0.80 -0.56
CA LEU A 287 -7.52 -0.20 -1.72
C LEU A 287 -8.51 -1.18 -2.37
N ILE A 288 -8.15 -2.45 -2.52
CA ILE A 288 -9.05 -3.50 -3.04
C ILE A 288 -10.30 -3.62 -2.17
N ARG A 289 -10.16 -3.67 -0.83
CA ARG A 289 -11.29 -3.72 0.11
C ARG A 289 -12.20 -2.51 -0.04
N ARG A 290 -11.63 -1.31 -0.09
CA ARG A 290 -12.37 -0.07 -0.25
C ARG A 290 -13.14 -0.02 -1.58
N ILE A 291 -12.53 -0.52 -2.67
CA ILE A 291 -13.19 -0.64 -3.97
C ILE A 291 -14.33 -1.66 -3.91
N TYR A 292 -14.12 -2.81 -3.27
CA TYR A 292 -15.17 -3.82 -3.13
C TYR A 292 -16.40 -3.29 -2.38
N GLU A 293 -16.20 -2.49 -1.34
CA GLU A 293 -17.29 -1.91 -0.54
C GLU A 293 -18.25 -1.06 -1.39
N ILE A 294 -17.70 -0.26 -2.33
CA ILE A 294 -18.47 0.65 -3.19
C ILE A 294 -18.79 0.07 -4.57
N ALA A 295 -18.36 -1.16 -4.87
CA ALA A 295 -18.48 -1.76 -6.20
C ALA A 295 -19.93 -2.12 -6.56
N PRO A 296 -20.31 -1.94 -7.82
CA PRO A 296 -21.53 -2.56 -8.37
C PRO A 296 -21.46 -4.09 -8.30
N GLU A 297 -22.62 -4.74 -8.28
CA GLU A 297 -22.75 -6.19 -8.08
C GLU A 297 -21.93 -7.02 -9.07
N ASP A 298 -21.92 -6.66 -10.34
CA ASP A 298 -21.15 -7.35 -11.38
C ASP A 298 -19.64 -7.24 -11.19
N VAL A 299 -19.17 -6.16 -10.54
CA VAL A 299 -17.76 -5.99 -10.18
C VAL A 299 -17.44 -6.78 -8.93
N LYS A 300 -18.34 -6.78 -7.92
CA LYS A 300 -18.20 -7.59 -6.69
C LYS A 300 -18.05 -9.07 -7.05
N ASN A 301 -18.96 -9.60 -7.86
CA ASN A 301 -18.90 -10.99 -8.33
C ASN A 301 -17.55 -11.31 -8.98
N THR A 302 -17.05 -10.42 -9.85
CA THR A 302 -15.73 -10.61 -10.46
C THR A 302 -14.59 -10.60 -9.44
N MET A 303 -14.67 -9.75 -8.42
CA MET A 303 -13.65 -9.71 -7.37
C MET A 303 -13.70 -10.96 -6.48
N GLU A 304 -14.89 -11.46 -6.18
CA GLU A 304 -15.10 -12.72 -5.46
C GLU A 304 -14.52 -13.91 -6.23
N GLU A 305 -14.85 -14.03 -7.52
CA GLU A 305 -14.29 -15.07 -8.40
C GLU A 305 -12.75 -15.06 -8.44
N MET A 306 -12.12 -13.89 -8.35
CA MET A 306 -10.66 -13.76 -8.41
C MET A 306 -9.94 -13.95 -7.08
N LEU A 307 -10.61 -13.71 -5.96
CA LEU A 307 -10.00 -13.65 -4.63
C LEU A 307 -10.39 -14.83 -3.74
N LEU A 308 -11.56 -15.44 -3.96
CA LEU A 308 -12.01 -16.62 -3.23
C LEU A 308 -11.58 -17.91 -3.92
N PRO A 309 -11.49 -19.03 -3.17
CA PRO A 309 -11.18 -20.33 -3.75
C PRO A 309 -12.22 -20.80 -4.77
N THR A 310 -11.75 -21.31 -5.90
CA THR A 310 -12.61 -21.87 -6.95
C THR A 310 -13.03 -23.33 -6.64
N THR A 311 -13.98 -23.87 -7.40
CA THR A 311 -14.41 -25.27 -7.29
C THR A 311 -13.25 -26.23 -7.56
N GLU A 312 -12.37 -25.94 -8.53
CA GLU A 312 -11.21 -26.77 -8.87
C GLU A 312 -10.17 -26.77 -7.74
N GLU A 313 -10.03 -25.66 -7.01
CA GLU A 313 -9.11 -25.59 -5.88
C GLU A 313 -9.56 -26.47 -4.71
N ARG A 314 -10.86 -26.81 -4.64
CA ARG A 314 -11.45 -27.69 -3.64
C ARG A 314 -11.23 -29.18 -3.93
N ASP A 315 -10.60 -29.56 -5.04
CA ASP A 315 -10.15 -30.94 -5.26
C ASP A 315 -9.07 -31.38 -4.25
N LYS A 316 -8.45 -30.41 -3.57
CA LYS A 316 -7.47 -30.61 -2.49
C LYS A 316 -7.85 -29.74 -1.28
N PRO A 317 -7.29 -30.01 -0.10
CA PRO A 317 -7.43 -29.10 1.03
C PRO A 317 -7.04 -27.67 0.62
N LEU A 318 -7.88 -26.70 0.95
CA LEU A 318 -7.63 -25.29 0.59
C LEU A 318 -6.27 -24.82 1.09
N GLY A 319 -5.65 -23.90 0.37
CA GLY A 319 -4.31 -23.38 0.66
C GLY A 319 -3.15 -24.24 0.10
N LYS A 320 -3.43 -25.33 -0.59
CA LYS A 320 -2.40 -26.23 -1.17
C LYS A 320 -2.10 -25.96 -2.66
N SER A 321 -2.85 -25.10 -3.30
CA SER A 321 -2.61 -24.70 -4.70
C SER A 321 -1.67 -23.49 -4.80
N ASN A 322 -1.23 -23.16 -6.05
CA ASN A 322 -0.38 -22.01 -6.32
C ASN A 322 -1.16 -20.76 -6.74
N THR A 323 -2.46 -20.75 -6.53
CA THR A 323 -3.37 -19.64 -6.88
C THR A 323 -3.23 -18.46 -5.92
N LEU A 324 -3.83 -17.33 -6.29
CA LEU A 324 -3.87 -16.15 -5.40
C LEU A 324 -4.67 -16.46 -4.13
N SER A 325 -5.84 -17.08 -4.25
CA SER A 325 -6.69 -17.47 -3.12
C SER A 325 -5.94 -18.33 -2.11
N SER A 326 -5.25 -19.39 -2.55
CA SER A 326 -4.43 -20.24 -1.69
C SER A 326 -3.30 -19.48 -0.98
N ARG A 327 -2.66 -18.54 -1.68
CA ARG A 327 -1.62 -17.69 -1.07
C ARG A 327 -2.20 -16.74 -0.03
N LEU A 328 -3.37 -16.15 -0.30
CA LEU A 328 -4.08 -15.31 0.67
C LEU A 328 -4.47 -16.11 1.92
N LEU A 329 -4.99 -17.32 1.76
CA LEU A 329 -5.30 -18.22 2.89
C LEU A 329 -4.06 -18.51 3.75
N ASN A 330 -2.94 -18.85 3.14
CA ASN A 330 -1.70 -19.08 3.87
C ASN A 330 -1.19 -17.83 4.60
N LEU A 331 -1.30 -16.65 3.98
CA LEU A 331 -0.93 -15.38 4.62
C LEU A 331 -1.90 -15.00 5.75
N SER A 332 -3.19 -15.38 5.66
CA SER A 332 -4.18 -15.11 6.70
C SER A 332 -3.91 -15.86 8.02
N THR A 333 -3.01 -16.85 8.01
CA THR A 333 -2.56 -17.60 9.18
C THR A 333 -1.10 -17.37 9.52
N SER A 334 -0.37 -16.57 8.72
CA SER A 334 1.05 -16.31 8.91
C SER A 334 1.36 -15.54 10.19
N ALA A 335 2.29 -16.03 10.99
CA ALA A 335 2.81 -15.31 12.14
C ALA A 335 3.84 -14.22 11.75
N LEU A 336 4.40 -14.29 10.53
CA LEU A 336 5.44 -13.38 10.06
C LEU A 336 4.89 -12.03 9.57
N THR A 337 3.60 -11.96 9.25
CA THR A 337 2.95 -10.79 8.64
C THR A 337 1.64 -10.47 9.38
N PRO A 338 1.70 -9.99 10.64
CA PRO A 338 0.51 -9.81 11.47
C PRO A 338 -0.48 -8.79 10.93
N ALA A 339 -0.02 -7.69 10.33
CA ALA A 339 -0.89 -6.67 9.74
C ALA A 339 -1.62 -7.19 8.49
N LEU A 340 -0.91 -7.88 7.59
CA LEU A 340 -1.51 -8.55 6.43
C LEU A 340 -2.49 -9.63 6.83
N ARG A 341 -2.13 -10.46 7.82
CA ARG A 341 -3.02 -11.51 8.34
C ARG A 341 -4.40 -10.96 8.69
N GLY A 342 -4.45 -9.91 9.51
CA GLY A 342 -5.70 -9.28 9.90
C GLY A 342 -6.47 -8.68 8.71
N SER A 343 -5.77 -7.98 7.84
CA SER A 343 -6.36 -7.34 6.66
C SER A 343 -6.91 -8.34 5.65
N ILE A 344 -6.19 -9.45 5.41
CA ILE A 344 -6.65 -10.52 4.51
C ILE A 344 -7.88 -11.23 5.08
N SER A 345 -7.86 -11.60 6.37
CA SER A 345 -9.01 -12.25 7.01
C SER A 345 -10.25 -11.36 6.98
N SER A 346 -10.09 -10.05 7.25
CA SER A 346 -11.18 -9.07 7.12
C SER A 346 -11.70 -8.99 5.68
N MET A 347 -10.82 -8.94 4.69
CA MET A 347 -11.22 -8.92 3.27
C MET A 347 -12.01 -10.19 2.90
N LEU A 348 -11.51 -11.37 3.25
CA LEU A 348 -12.18 -12.63 2.94
C LEU A 348 -13.56 -12.73 3.62
N PHE A 349 -13.69 -12.17 4.82
CA PHE A 349 -14.98 -12.07 5.50
C PHE A 349 -15.93 -11.09 4.81
N GLU A 350 -15.44 -9.95 4.33
CA GLU A 350 -16.23 -8.99 3.54
C GLU A 350 -16.67 -9.59 2.20
N LEU A 351 -15.78 -10.32 1.49
CA LEU A 351 -16.11 -11.08 0.27
C LEU A 351 -17.09 -12.22 0.51
N SER A 352 -17.26 -12.63 1.76
CA SER A 352 -18.27 -13.60 2.19
C SER A 352 -19.53 -12.90 2.75
N HIS A 353 -19.82 -11.70 2.29
CA HIS A 353 -20.99 -10.88 2.66
C HIS A 353 -21.11 -10.61 4.18
N LYS A 354 -20.00 -10.70 4.91
CA LYS A 354 -19.95 -10.58 6.38
C LYS A 354 -20.83 -11.62 7.11
N ASP A 355 -21.11 -12.73 6.43
CA ASP A 355 -21.85 -13.86 6.99
C ASP A 355 -20.89 -14.97 7.44
N PRO A 356 -20.91 -15.37 8.74
CA PRO A 356 -20.01 -16.39 9.28
C PRO A 356 -20.12 -17.76 8.59
N ALA A 357 -21.35 -18.16 8.18
CA ALA A 357 -21.57 -19.44 7.53
C ALA A 357 -20.96 -19.44 6.13
N THR A 358 -21.24 -18.41 5.34
CA THR A 358 -20.64 -18.20 4.02
C THR A 358 -19.13 -18.08 4.09
N PHE A 359 -18.60 -17.41 5.13
CA PHE A 359 -17.15 -17.29 5.31
C PHE A 359 -16.49 -18.65 5.55
N VAL A 360 -17.03 -19.47 6.47
CA VAL A 360 -16.54 -20.83 6.70
C VAL A 360 -16.67 -21.71 5.45
N HIS A 361 -17.78 -21.59 4.73
CA HIS A 361 -17.96 -22.26 3.44
C HIS A 361 -16.89 -21.87 2.44
N ASN A 362 -16.59 -20.57 2.29
CA ASN A 362 -15.63 -20.05 1.31
C ASN A 362 -14.19 -20.44 1.62
N VAL A 363 -13.77 -20.37 2.88
CA VAL A 363 -12.34 -20.52 3.24
C VAL A 363 -12.02 -21.77 4.06
N GLY A 364 -13.02 -22.49 4.54
CA GLY A 364 -12.87 -23.60 5.49
C GLY A 364 -12.71 -23.09 6.93
N TYR A 365 -13.18 -23.89 7.89
CA TYR A 365 -13.13 -23.53 9.31
C TYR A 365 -11.71 -23.32 9.83
N GLY A 366 -10.74 -24.09 9.28
CA GLY A 366 -9.34 -23.98 9.66
C GLY A 366 -8.76 -22.57 9.47
N TYR A 367 -9.19 -21.85 8.43
CA TYR A 367 -8.77 -20.47 8.18
C TYR A 367 -9.70 -19.43 8.81
N ALA A 368 -11.01 -19.74 8.94
CA ALA A 368 -12.01 -18.81 9.46
C ALA A 368 -11.97 -18.65 10.98
N SER A 369 -11.73 -19.74 11.72
CA SER A 369 -11.90 -19.82 13.17
C SER A 369 -11.15 -18.74 13.95
N GLY A 370 -9.87 -18.53 13.63
CA GLY A 370 -9.05 -17.53 14.32
C GLY A 370 -9.60 -16.10 14.19
N PHE A 371 -10.08 -15.73 13.02
CA PHE A 371 -10.68 -14.43 12.78
C PHE A 371 -12.03 -14.27 13.49
N LEU A 372 -12.90 -15.26 13.40
CA LEU A 372 -14.23 -15.24 14.04
C LEU A 372 -14.09 -15.12 15.56
N MET A 373 -13.21 -15.92 16.17
CA MET A 373 -12.95 -15.85 17.61
C MET A 373 -12.35 -14.50 18.03
N SER A 374 -11.37 -13.99 17.31
CA SER A 374 -10.72 -12.70 17.65
C SER A 374 -11.67 -11.50 17.55
N ASN A 375 -12.72 -11.61 16.73
CA ASN A 375 -13.74 -10.57 16.57
C ASN A 375 -15.03 -10.83 17.36
N ASN A 376 -15.07 -11.86 18.23
CA ASN A 376 -16.25 -12.26 18.98
C ASN A 376 -17.48 -12.52 18.10
N ILE A 377 -17.27 -13.07 16.89
CA ILE A 377 -18.34 -13.41 15.97
C ILE A 377 -18.80 -14.83 16.29
N THR A 378 -20.08 -14.97 16.68
CA THR A 378 -20.66 -16.26 17.05
C THR A 378 -20.87 -17.12 15.81
N MET A 379 -20.42 -18.37 15.90
CA MET A 379 -20.68 -19.36 14.85
C MET A 379 -22.13 -19.84 14.93
N PRO A 380 -22.81 -20.05 13.78
CA PRO A 380 -24.08 -20.74 13.75
C PRO A 380 -23.97 -22.14 14.36
N GLU A 381 -24.92 -22.50 15.28
CA GLU A 381 -24.86 -23.81 15.95
C GLU A 381 -24.90 -25.01 14.99
N GLU A 382 -25.44 -24.81 13.80
CA GLU A 382 -25.55 -25.82 12.74
C GLU A 382 -24.15 -26.22 12.19
N LEU A 383 -23.21 -25.27 12.14
CA LEU A 383 -21.81 -25.53 11.75
C LEU A 383 -20.98 -26.10 12.89
N VAL A 384 -21.35 -25.85 14.14
CA VAL A 384 -20.69 -26.38 15.33
C VAL A 384 -21.06 -27.86 15.53
N LYS A 385 -22.26 -28.26 15.16
CA LYS A 385 -22.72 -29.68 15.19
C LYS A 385 -22.21 -30.46 13.98
N ALA A 386 -21.01 -30.17 13.54
CA ALA A 386 -20.33 -30.56 12.33
C ALA A 386 -20.39 -32.04 11.95
N ASN A 387 -21.52 -32.47 11.39
CA ASN A 387 -21.60 -33.60 10.46
C ASN A 387 -22.56 -33.31 9.28
N ALA A 388 -23.07 -32.09 9.16
CA ALA A 388 -23.82 -31.70 7.98
C ALA A 388 -22.84 -31.19 6.91
N PRO A 389 -22.76 -31.83 5.73
CA PRO A 389 -21.95 -31.32 4.63
C PRO A 389 -22.48 -29.95 4.25
N ALA A 390 -21.66 -28.91 4.38
CA ALA A 390 -21.96 -27.61 3.81
C ALA A 390 -22.06 -27.82 2.29
N GLY A 391 -23.23 -27.57 1.72
CA GLY A 391 -23.42 -27.67 0.27
C GLY A 391 -22.59 -26.61 -0.44
N ASP A 392 -21.91 -26.99 -1.51
CA ASP A 392 -21.28 -26.08 -2.45
C ASP A 392 -22.36 -25.29 -3.21
N VAL A 393 -21.98 -24.17 -3.85
CA VAL A 393 -22.83 -23.39 -4.77
C VAL A 393 -23.40 -24.28 -5.90
N GLU A 394 -22.72 -25.37 -6.25
CA GLU A 394 -23.15 -26.40 -7.21
C GLU A 394 -23.79 -27.64 -6.55
N GLY A 395 -24.03 -27.63 -5.23
CA GLY A 395 -24.65 -28.77 -4.52
C GLY A 395 -23.69 -29.93 -4.19
N ILE A 396 -22.37 -29.76 -4.36
CA ILE A 396 -21.37 -30.76 -3.99
C ILE A 396 -20.94 -30.55 -2.53
N PRO A 397 -21.03 -31.58 -1.67
CA PRO A 397 -20.66 -31.42 -0.28
C PRO A 397 -19.16 -31.25 -0.09
N VAL A 398 -18.76 -30.33 0.81
CA VAL A 398 -17.36 -30.02 1.16
C VAL A 398 -17.09 -30.36 2.63
N ASN A 399 -15.86 -30.73 2.91
CA ASN A 399 -15.35 -30.89 4.28
C ASN A 399 -15.32 -29.50 4.96
N PRO A 400 -16.06 -29.26 6.03
CA PRO A 400 -16.15 -27.95 6.65
C PRO A 400 -14.83 -27.46 7.25
N ILE A 401 -13.89 -28.33 7.59
CA ILE A 401 -12.60 -27.98 8.20
C ILE A 401 -11.60 -27.58 7.14
N THR A 402 -11.45 -28.40 6.10
CA THR A 402 -10.41 -28.23 5.07
C THR A 402 -10.90 -27.47 3.84
N GLY A 403 -12.21 -27.32 3.66
CA GLY A 403 -12.85 -26.78 2.47
C GLY A 403 -12.70 -27.65 1.22
N GLN A 404 -12.18 -28.88 1.35
CA GLN A 404 -12.04 -29.84 0.25
C GLN A 404 -13.39 -30.48 -0.07
N ARG A 405 -13.63 -30.78 -1.34
CA ARG A 405 -14.79 -31.57 -1.79
C ARG A 405 -14.71 -32.98 -1.21
N LEU A 406 -15.80 -33.47 -0.63
CA LEU A 406 -15.86 -34.80 -0.01
C LEU A 406 -15.65 -35.93 -1.03
N ASP A 407 -16.09 -35.76 -2.28
CA ASP A 407 -15.91 -36.74 -3.36
C ASP A 407 -14.44 -36.86 -3.84
N LYS A 408 -13.58 -35.91 -3.46
CA LYS A 408 -12.15 -35.87 -3.77
C LYS A 408 -11.26 -36.13 -2.56
N GLU A 409 -11.85 -36.32 -1.40
CA GLU A 409 -11.10 -36.63 -0.20
C GLU A 409 -10.59 -38.09 -0.27
N GLU A 410 -9.25 -38.25 -0.20
CA GLU A 410 -8.66 -39.56 -0.19
C GLU A 410 -9.03 -40.24 1.15
N HIS A 411 -9.87 -41.26 1.08
CA HIS A 411 -10.07 -42.14 2.23
C HIS A 411 -8.78 -42.95 2.45
N VAL A 412 -7.94 -42.42 3.32
CA VAL A 412 -6.82 -43.21 3.82
C VAL A 412 -7.46 -44.42 4.52
N GLN A 413 -7.42 -45.58 3.87
CA GLN A 413 -7.69 -46.87 4.56
C GLN A 413 -6.59 -47.02 5.60
N MET A 414 -6.79 -46.45 6.79
CA MET A 414 -5.99 -46.86 7.93
C MET A 414 -6.29 -48.31 8.19
N GLU A 415 -5.25 -49.13 8.24
CA GLU A 415 -5.40 -50.49 8.77
C GLU A 415 -6.12 -50.37 10.11
N PRO A 416 -7.13 -51.22 10.36
CA PRO A 416 -7.89 -51.11 11.60
C PRO A 416 -6.89 -51.27 12.76
N MET A 417 -6.80 -50.24 13.60
CA MET A 417 -5.98 -50.23 14.79
C MET A 417 -6.27 -51.48 15.60
N THR A 418 -5.23 -52.14 16.05
CA THR A 418 -5.37 -53.24 17.02
C THR A 418 -6.01 -52.75 18.31
N GLN A 419 -6.57 -53.63 19.11
CA GLN A 419 -7.20 -53.25 20.37
C GLN A 419 -6.22 -52.50 21.29
N GLU A 420 -4.97 -52.97 21.39
CA GLU A 420 -3.90 -52.35 22.16
C GLU A 420 -3.54 -50.95 21.66
N GLU A 421 -3.56 -50.71 20.36
CA GLU A 421 -3.32 -49.37 19.77
C GLU A 421 -4.47 -48.40 20.09
N LYS A 422 -5.71 -48.89 20.06
CA LYS A 422 -6.87 -48.11 20.44
C LYS A 422 -6.84 -47.68 21.92
N GLU A 423 -6.47 -48.57 22.79
CA GLU A 423 -6.35 -48.29 24.23
C GLU A 423 -5.23 -47.29 24.52
N ARG A 424 -4.08 -47.47 23.89
CA ARG A 424 -2.94 -46.55 24.02
C ARG A 424 -3.25 -45.17 23.51
N GLU A 425 -3.97 -45.07 22.40
CA GLU A 425 -4.36 -43.76 21.85
C GLU A 425 -5.50 -43.10 22.66
N ALA A 426 -6.41 -43.92 23.23
CA ALA A 426 -7.45 -43.44 24.16
C ALA A 426 -6.82 -42.88 25.45
N GLU A 427 -5.82 -43.55 26.04
CA GLU A 427 -5.09 -43.04 27.18
C GLU A 427 -4.35 -41.71 26.87
N ARG A 428 -3.70 -41.68 25.71
CA ARG A 428 -3.00 -40.48 25.27
C ARG A 428 -3.94 -39.31 25.11
N LEU A 429 -5.09 -39.50 24.50
CA LEU A 429 -6.13 -38.47 24.35
C LEU A 429 -6.70 -38.05 25.71
N PHE A 430 -6.95 -38.99 26.60
CA PHE A 430 -7.41 -38.73 27.96
C PHE A 430 -6.46 -37.78 28.68
N VAL A 431 -5.18 -38.10 28.71
CA VAL A 431 -4.11 -37.31 29.36
C VAL A 431 -4.01 -35.92 28.72
N LEU A 432 -4.14 -35.82 27.39
CA LEU A 432 -4.10 -34.55 26.67
C LEU A 432 -5.27 -33.63 27.06
N PHE A 433 -6.49 -34.15 27.10
CA PHE A 433 -7.69 -33.42 27.50
C PHE A 433 -7.64 -32.99 28.97
N GLU A 434 -7.17 -33.87 29.88
CA GLU A 434 -6.98 -33.49 31.28
C GLU A 434 -5.95 -32.37 31.46
N ARG A 435 -4.85 -32.37 30.69
CA ARG A 435 -3.89 -31.27 30.69
C ARG A 435 -4.47 -29.97 30.16
N LEU A 436 -5.24 -30.01 29.06
CA LEU A 436 -5.91 -28.84 28.51
C LEU A 436 -6.93 -28.25 29.49
N LYS A 437 -7.68 -29.08 30.19
CA LYS A 437 -8.61 -28.70 31.26
C LYS A 437 -7.87 -28.06 32.46
N ALA A 438 -6.80 -28.68 32.90
CA ALA A 438 -5.98 -28.22 34.03
C ALA A 438 -5.27 -26.87 33.73
N THR A 439 -4.95 -26.56 32.47
CA THR A 439 -4.35 -25.27 32.06
C THR A 439 -5.39 -24.18 31.82
N GLY A 440 -6.68 -24.48 31.92
CA GLY A 440 -7.75 -23.51 31.71
C GLY A 440 -7.88 -23.00 30.26
N VAL A 441 -7.20 -23.64 29.30
CA VAL A 441 -7.22 -23.24 27.88
C VAL A 441 -8.56 -23.63 27.23
N MET A 442 -9.21 -24.69 27.68
CA MET A 442 -10.51 -25.13 27.18
C MET A 442 -11.35 -25.74 28.31
N ASP A 443 -12.62 -25.35 28.37
CA ASP A 443 -13.63 -26.00 29.25
C ASP A 443 -14.42 -27.00 28.39
N VAL A 444 -13.82 -28.14 28.11
CA VAL A 444 -14.42 -29.19 27.26
C VAL A 444 -14.48 -30.49 28.08
N GLN A 445 -15.62 -31.16 28.00
CA GLN A 445 -15.74 -32.52 28.55
C GLN A 445 -14.79 -33.47 27.78
N ASN A 446 -14.06 -34.29 28.52
CA ASN A 446 -13.17 -35.28 27.94
C ASN A 446 -13.96 -36.34 27.15
N PRO A 447 -13.81 -36.44 25.81
CA PRO A 447 -14.60 -37.37 25.00
C PRO A 447 -14.39 -38.85 25.40
N VAL A 448 -13.23 -39.15 25.93
CA VAL A 448 -12.90 -40.54 26.40
C VAL A 448 -13.69 -40.79 27.68
N GLU A 449 -13.78 -39.83 28.62
CA GLU A 449 -14.60 -39.95 29.83
C GLU A 449 -16.07 -40.11 29.49
N GLU A 450 -16.58 -39.37 28.50
CA GLU A 450 -17.95 -39.48 28.03
C GLU A 450 -18.22 -40.84 27.35
N ALA A 451 -17.26 -41.35 26.58
CA ALA A 451 -17.37 -42.66 25.95
C ALA A 451 -17.39 -43.80 26.99
N TYR A 452 -16.62 -43.66 28.07
CA TYR A 452 -16.69 -44.58 29.21
C TYR A 452 -18.03 -44.50 29.92
N ARG A 453 -18.51 -43.32 30.24
CA ARG A 453 -19.83 -43.13 30.90
C ARG A 453 -21.00 -43.61 30.06
N SER A 454 -20.91 -43.51 28.74
CA SER A 454 -21.93 -43.98 27.79
C SER A 454 -21.84 -45.47 27.45
N GLY A 455 -20.87 -46.19 27.99
CA GLY A 455 -20.64 -47.63 27.74
C GLY A 455 -20.14 -47.96 26.32
N ARG A 456 -19.65 -46.96 25.62
CA ARG A 456 -19.05 -47.15 24.26
C ARG A 456 -17.64 -47.72 24.30
N ILE A 457 -16.97 -47.57 25.43
CA ILE A 457 -15.67 -48.20 25.72
C ILE A 457 -15.85 -49.03 26.98
N GLN A 458 -15.56 -50.31 26.92
CA GLN A 458 -15.52 -51.23 28.07
C GLN A 458 -14.08 -51.64 28.35
N GLU A 459 -13.67 -51.57 29.62
CA GLU A 459 -12.40 -52.15 30.04
C GLU A 459 -12.45 -53.65 29.81
N LEU A 460 -11.44 -54.19 29.13
CA LEU A 460 -11.28 -55.66 29.05
C LEU A 460 -10.87 -56.17 30.42
N PRO A 461 -11.41 -57.30 30.86
CA PRO A 461 -10.95 -57.94 32.10
C PRO A 461 -9.44 -58.22 31.96
N ASP A 462 -8.68 -57.90 33.00
CA ASP A 462 -7.31 -58.37 33.12
C ASP A 462 -7.31 -59.88 33.02
N ASP A 463 -6.80 -60.43 31.89
CA ASP A 463 -6.52 -61.83 31.80
C ASP A 463 -5.42 -62.15 32.84
N GLU A 464 -5.78 -62.88 33.90
CA GLU A 464 -4.85 -63.50 34.76
C GLU A 464 -4.01 -64.50 33.89
N SER A 465 -2.88 -63.99 33.40
CA SER A 465 -1.89 -64.87 32.76
C SER A 465 -0.87 -65.30 33.78
N ASP A 466 -0.81 -66.64 33.94
CA ASP A 466 0.22 -67.38 34.63
C ASP A 466 1.66 -66.92 34.37
#